data_dbd1eceb81738bad140e6089ff55aeb5
#
_entry.id   dbd1eceb81738bad140e6089ff55aeb5
#
_cell.length_a   1.000
_cell.length_b   1.000
_cell.length_c   1.000
_cell.angle_alpha   90.00
_cell.angle_beta   90.00
_cell.angle_gamma   90.00
#
_symmetry.space_group_name_H-M   'P 1'
#
loop_
_entity.id
_entity.type
_entity.pdbx_description
1 polymer ?
#
loop_
_entity_poly.entity_id
_entity_poly.type
_entity_poly.pdbx_seq_one_letter_code
_entity_poly.pdbx_strand_id
1 'polypeptide(L)'
;MSDALSNGRTFRTLNVIDDFNREALWIEVDTSLPAERVVRVLEQLREWRGLPTRIRMDNGPELISQRLGIWVKDQQIEPLHIQPGKPAQNAYIERFNRTYREEVLDAYVFDNLQEVRTITERWLEDYNSIRPHEALQGLPPRQFALQHA
;
A
#
# COMPACT_ATOMS: atom_id res chain seq x y z
N MET A 1 -0.70 -4.79 7.03
CA MET A 1 -1.06 -6.22 7.12
C MET A 1 0.02 -6.97 7.87
N SER A 2 -0.26 -8.15 8.33
CA SER A 2 0.74 -8.99 9.02
C SER A 2 0.62 -10.44 8.59
N ASP A 3 1.75 -11.16 8.67
CA ASP A 3 1.82 -12.59 8.41
C ASP A 3 3.07 -13.14 9.14
N ALA A 4 3.38 -14.42 8.96
CA ALA A 4 4.50 -15.06 9.62
C ALA A 4 5.38 -15.81 8.63
N LEU A 5 6.69 -15.82 8.90
CA LEU A 5 7.65 -16.67 8.21
C LEU A 5 7.51 -18.11 8.67
N SER A 6 8.15 -19.04 7.95
CA SER A 6 8.11 -20.48 8.27
C SER A 6 8.61 -20.79 9.68
N ASN A 7 9.51 -19.98 10.22
CA ASN A 7 10.05 -20.14 11.60
C ASN A 7 9.15 -19.51 12.67
N GLY A 8 7.98 -18.98 12.31
CA GLY A 8 7.04 -18.35 13.23
C GLY A 8 7.29 -16.86 13.50
N ARG A 9 8.38 -16.28 13.00
CA ARG A 9 8.62 -14.84 13.17
C ARG A 9 7.59 -14.05 12.36
N THR A 10 6.94 -13.07 13.00
CA THR A 10 5.95 -12.24 12.35
C THR A 10 6.61 -11.12 11.55
N PHE A 11 5.95 -10.70 10.48
CA PHE A 11 6.33 -9.51 9.72
C PHE A 11 5.08 -8.71 9.36
N ARG A 12 5.31 -7.48 8.94
CA ARG A 12 4.24 -6.55 8.60
C ARG A 12 4.48 -5.98 7.21
N THR A 13 3.40 -5.57 6.56
CA THR A 13 3.46 -4.85 5.29
C THR A 13 2.70 -3.54 5.38
N LEU A 14 3.26 -2.50 4.77
CA LEU A 14 2.59 -1.23 4.52
C LEU A 14 2.28 -1.16 3.03
N ASN A 15 1.00 -1.12 2.70
CA ASN A 15 0.53 -1.09 1.32
C ASN A 15 0.01 0.31 0.99
N VAL A 16 0.52 0.89 -0.09
CA VAL A 16 0.12 2.23 -0.55
C VAL A 16 -0.38 2.12 -1.98
N ILE A 17 -1.60 2.57 -2.21
CA ILE A 17 -2.21 2.56 -3.54
C ILE A 17 -2.71 3.95 -3.92
N ASP A 18 -2.87 4.18 -5.22
CA ASP A 18 -3.51 5.36 -5.77
C ASP A 18 -4.98 5.05 -6.03
N ASP A 19 -5.89 5.78 -5.39
CA ASP A 19 -7.33 5.55 -5.51
C ASP A 19 -7.86 5.83 -6.92
N PHE A 20 -7.23 6.74 -7.65
CA PHE A 20 -7.70 7.13 -8.99
C PHE A 20 -7.44 6.02 -10.02
N ASN A 21 -6.19 5.58 -10.14
CA ASN A 21 -5.80 4.63 -11.18
C ASN A 21 -5.58 3.21 -10.66
N ARG A 22 -5.77 2.96 -9.36
CA ARG A 22 -5.58 1.66 -8.69
C ARG A 22 -4.16 1.15 -8.72
N GLU A 23 -3.19 1.98 -9.09
CA GLU A 23 -1.79 1.57 -9.08
C GLU A 23 -1.32 1.27 -7.66
N ALA A 24 -0.61 0.15 -7.48
CA ALA A 24 0.05 -0.16 -6.23
C ALA A 24 1.39 0.56 -6.20
N LEU A 25 1.50 1.61 -5.40
CA LEU A 25 2.65 2.50 -5.39
C LEU A 25 3.83 1.91 -4.63
N TRP A 26 3.54 1.20 -3.54
CA TRP A 26 4.58 0.68 -2.65
C TRP A 26 4.02 -0.41 -1.74
N ILE A 27 4.81 -1.45 -1.51
CA ILE A 27 4.60 -2.38 -0.41
C ILE A 27 5.90 -2.47 0.36
N GLU A 28 5.90 -1.94 1.58
CA GLU A 28 7.04 -2.02 2.48
C GLU A 28 6.91 -3.24 3.38
N VAL A 29 7.96 -4.04 3.48
CA VAL A 29 7.96 -5.29 4.25
C VAL A 29 9.06 -5.24 5.29
N ASP A 30 8.70 -5.39 6.57
CA ASP A 30 9.65 -5.51 7.66
C ASP A 30 9.01 -6.18 8.87
N THR A 31 9.82 -6.52 9.86
CA THR A 31 9.32 -7.07 11.12
C THR A 31 8.53 -6.02 11.91
N SER A 32 8.87 -4.75 11.74
CA SER A 32 8.21 -3.62 12.38
C SER A 32 8.14 -2.45 11.41
N LEU A 33 7.04 -1.70 11.43
CA LEU A 33 6.82 -0.53 10.59
C LEU A 33 6.39 0.65 11.47
N PRO A 34 7.35 1.26 12.22
CA PRO A 34 7.05 2.43 13.02
C PRO A 34 6.75 3.64 12.15
N ALA A 35 6.20 4.69 12.74
CA ALA A 35 5.79 5.89 12.01
C ALA A 35 6.93 6.50 11.18
N GLU A 36 8.15 6.49 11.69
CA GLU A 36 9.29 7.02 10.95
C GLU A 36 9.61 6.24 9.68
N ARG A 37 9.38 4.94 9.71
CA ARG A 37 9.53 4.10 8.51
C ARG A 37 8.44 4.43 7.49
N VAL A 38 7.21 4.65 7.95
CA VAL A 38 6.09 5.06 7.10
C VAL A 38 6.39 6.43 6.46
N VAL A 39 6.87 7.39 7.25
CA VAL A 39 7.27 8.71 6.74
C VAL A 39 8.35 8.58 5.68
N ARG A 40 9.35 7.72 5.90
CA ARG A 40 10.42 7.50 4.92
C ARG A 40 9.89 6.97 3.59
N VAL A 41 8.94 6.04 3.63
CA VAL A 41 8.29 5.54 2.41
C VAL A 41 7.57 6.66 1.68
N LEU A 42 6.82 7.49 2.41
CA LEU A 42 6.09 8.60 1.82
C LEU A 42 7.02 9.68 1.25
N GLU A 43 8.17 9.93 1.88
CA GLU A 43 9.19 10.84 1.35
C GLU A 43 9.79 10.32 0.05
N GLN A 44 10.06 9.04 -0.05
CA GLN A 44 10.54 8.42 -1.28
C GLN A 44 9.50 8.50 -2.39
N LEU A 45 8.25 8.28 -2.08
CA LEU A 45 7.15 8.46 -3.03
C LEU A 45 7.03 9.90 -3.48
N ARG A 46 7.21 10.87 -2.57
CA ARG A 46 7.19 12.29 -2.91
C ARG A 46 8.23 12.64 -3.96
N GLU A 47 9.46 12.16 -3.80
CA GLU A 47 10.54 12.44 -4.75
C GLU A 47 10.31 11.79 -6.10
N TRP A 48 9.73 10.61 -6.10
CA TRP A 48 9.55 9.81 -7.29
C TRP A 48 8.27 10.16 -8.05
N ARG A 49 7.19 10.50 -7.34
CA ARG A 49 5.86 10.66 -7.93
C ARG A 49 5.22 12.02 -7.62
N GLY A 50 5.72 12.72 -6.63
CA GLY A 50 5.11 13.94 -6.12
C GLY A 50 4.14 13.65 -4.97
N LEU A 51 3.55 14.71 -4.42
CA LEU A 51 2.66 14.62 -3.28
C LEU A 51 1.21 14.43 -3.72
N PRO A 52 0.42 13.60 -3.02
CA PRO A 52 -1.01 13.58 -3.22
C PRO A 52 -1.67 14.81 -2.62
N THR A 53 -2.87 15.16 -3.09
CA THR A 53 -3.68 16.20 -2.46
C THR A 53 -4.24 15.71 -1.12
N ARG A 54 -4.60 14.44 -1.07
CA ARG A 54 -5.21 13.80 0.09
C ARG A 54 -4.59 12.43 0.33
N ILE A 55 -4.57 12.04 1.59
CA ILE A 55 -4.17 10.68 1.97
C ILE A 55 -5.26 10.08 2.85
N ARG A 56 -5.73 8.90 2.48
CA ARG A 56 -6.73 8.17 3.25
C ARG A 56 -6.00 7.26 4.25
N MET A 57 -6.37 7.38 5.51
CA MET A 57 -5.71 6.65 6.59
C MET A 57 -6.76 5.94 7.43
N ASP A 58 -6.47 4.71 7.83
CA ASP A 58 -7.24 4.05 8.87
C ASP A 58 -6.74 4.50 10.24
N ASN A 59 -7.35 3.97 11.31
CA ASN A 59 -6.98 4.30 12.68
C ASN A 59 -5.90 3.35 13.25
N GLY A 60 -5.06 2.76 12.39
CA GLY A 60 -3.94 1.94 12.81
C GLY A 60 -2.89 2.78 13.55
N PRO A 61 -2.19 2.21 14.55
CA PRO A 61 -1.23 2.98 15.35
C PRO A 61 -0.13 3.65 14.52
N GLU A 62 0.36 2.99 13.48
CA GLU A 62 1.42 3.53 12.62
C GLU A 62 0.96 4.75 11.84
N LEU A 63 -0.31 4.76 11.44
CA LEU A 63 -0.86 5.78 10.55
C LEU A 63 -1.50 6.94 11.30
N ILE A 64 -1.71 6.82 12.61
CA ILE A 64 -2.26 7.91 13.43
C ILE A 64 -1.25 8.47 14.42
N SER A 65 0.00 8.03 14.34
CA SER A 65 1.01 8.50 15.26
C SER A 65 1.24 9.99 15.09
N GLN A 66 1.66 10.64 16.18
CA GLN A 66 1.95 12.07 16.17
C GLN A 66 2.99 12.45 15.11
N ARG A 67 4.02 11.62 14.95
CA ARG A 67 5.09 11.84 13.96
C ARG A 67 4.55 11.90 12.54
N LEU A 68 3.70 10.93 12.17
CA LEU A 68 3.10 10.88 10.84
C LEU A 68 2.15 12.07 10.63
N GLY A 69 1.35 12.41 11.64
CA GLY A 69 0.43 13.54 11.57
C GLY A 69 1.15 14.87 11.33
N ILE A 70 2.28 15.08 11.98
CA ILE A 70 3.11 16.27 11.77
C ILE A 70 3.62 16.31 10.33
N TRP A 71 4.13 15.20 9.81
CA TRP A 71 4.66 15.15 8.44
C TRP A 71 3.57 15.46 7.41
N VAL A 72 2.40 14.83 7.55
CA VAL A 72 1.27 15.03 6.62
C VAL A 72 0.86 16.51 6.61
N LYS A 73 0.78 17.14 7.78
CA LYS A 73 0.43 18.55 7.90
C LYS A 73 1.49 19.44 7.28
N ASP A 74 2.76 19.16 7.53
CA ASP A 74 3.88 19.96 7.01
C ASP A 74 3.92 19.92 5.47
N GLN A 75 3.51 18.80 4.87
CA GLN A 75 3.45 18.66 3.42
C GLN A 75 2.16 19.24 2.82
N GLN A 76 1.28 19.80 3.64
CA GLN A 76 -0.02 20.36 3.20
C GLN A 76 -0.91 19.32 2.52
N ILE A 77 -0.85 18.09 2.97
CA ILE A 77 -1.71 16.99 2.52
C ILE A 77 -2.94 16.94 3.43
N GLU A 78 -4.12 16.81 2.85
CA GLU A 78 -5.36 16.65 3.61
C GLU A 78 -5.50 15.20 4.09
N PRO A 79 -5.49 14.91 5.41
CA PRO A 79 -5.75 13.58 5.89
C PRO A 79 -7.24 13.27 5.86
N LEU A 80 -7.61 12.09 5.35
CA LEU A 80 -8.96 11.57 5.36
C LEU A 80 -9.01 10.36 6.30
N HIS A 81 -9.59 10.54 7.47
CA HIS A 81 -9.74 9.45 8.43
C HIS A 81 -10.98 8.63 8.12
N ILE A 82 -10.83 7.30 8.21
CA ILE A 82 -11.96 6.40 7.99
C ILE A 82 -12.88 6.47 9.22
N GLN A 83 -14.16 6.72 8.98
CA GLN A 83 -15.14 6.78 10.06
C GLN A 83 -15.49 5.37 10.54
N PRO A 84 -15.61 5.17 11.86
CA PRO A 84 -16.04 3.88 12.39
C PRO A 84 -17.39 3.46 11.80
N GLY A 85 -17.53 2.18 11.45
CA GLY A 85 -18.76 1.65 10.88
C GLY A 85 -19.02 2.00 9.41
N LYS A 86 -18.04 2.60 8.71
CA LYS A 86 -18.17 2.93 7.29
C LYS A 86 -17.06 2.28 6.47
N PRO A 87 -17.07 0.94 6.32
CA PRO A 87 -16.01 0.21 5.61
C PRO A 87 -15.89 0.61 4.14
N ALA A 88 -16.98 1.07 3.51
CA ALA A 88 -16.96 1.49 2.11
C ALA A 88 -15.98 2.65 1.85
N GLN A 89 -15.66 3.44 2.87
CA GLN A 89 -14.69 4.53 2.73
C GLN A 89 -13.27 4.05 2.49
N ASN A 90 -12.98 2.77 2.73
CA ASN A 90 -11.66 2.17 2.54
C ASN A 90 -11.68 0.98 1.58
N ALA A 91 -12.68 0.91 0.71
CA ALA A 91 -12.94 -0.29 -0.09
C ALA A 91 -11.80 -0.65 -1.06
N TYR A 92 -11.12 0.35 -1.63
CA TYR A 92 -10.08 0.08 -2.62
C TYR A 92 -8.85 -0.57 -2.00
N ILE A 93 -8.39 -0.06 -0.87
CA ILE A 93 -7.23 -0.66 -0.19
C ILE A 93 -7.58 -2.02 0.41
N GLU A 94 -8.79 -2.20 0.91
CA GLU A 94 -9.24 -3.49 1.43
C GLU A 94 -9.28 -4.56 0.34
N ARG A 95 -9.78 -4.21 -0.84
CA ARG A 95 -9.80 -5.10 -1.99
C ARG A 95 -8.39 -5.45 -2.44
N PHE A 96 -7.51 -4.46 -2.52
CA PHE A 96 -6.10 -4.68 -2.82
C PHE A 96 -5.44 -5.62 -1.81
N ASN A 97 -5.65 -5.36 -0.52
CA ASN A 97 -5.08 -6.18 0.54
C ASN A 97 -5.55 -7.63 0.47
N ARG A 98 -6.81 -7.86 0.14
CA ARG A 98 -7.35 -9.21 -0.05
C ARG A 98 -6.66 -9.92 -1.20
N THR A 99 -6.53 -9.26 -2.33
CA THR A 99 -5.87 -9.82 -3.51
C THR A 99 -4.41 -10.14 -3.22
N TYR A 100 -3.69 -9.24 -2.58
CA TYR A 100 -2.30 -9.45 -2.18
C TYR A 100 -2.17 -10.63 -1.21
N ARG A 101 -3.06 -10.71 -0.23
CA ARG A 101 -3.05 -11.84 0.71
C ARG A 101 -3.27 -13.16 0.01
N GLU A 102 -4.28 -13.26 -0.83
CA GLU A 102 -4.62 -14.50 -1.51
C GLU A 102 -3.54 -14.94 -2.51
N GLU A 103 -2.96 -14.00 -3.23
CA GLU A 103 -2.04 -14.31 -4.32
C GLU A 103 -0.57 -14.33 -3.90
N VAL A 104 -0.20 -13.72 -2.80
CA VAL A 104 1.18 -13.67 -2.32
C VAL A 104 1.32 -14.28 -0.94
N LEU A 105 0.72 -13.67 0.07
CA LEU A 105 0.98 -14.07 1.46
C LEU A 105 0.51 -15.50 1.76
N ASP A 106 -0.66 -15.89 1.26
CA ASP A 106 -1.22 -17.23 1.49
C ASP A 106 -0.74 -18.25 0.46
N ALA A 107 -0.20 -17.80 -0.67
CA ALA A 107 0.21 -18.68 -1.77
C ALA A 107 1.60 -19.30 -1.58
N TYR A 108 2.41 -18.76 -0.66
CA TYR A 108 3.79 -19.19 -0.46
C TYR A 108 4.09 -19.39 1.02
N VAL A 109 5.09 -20.23 1.28
CA VAL A 109 5.73 -20.33 2.60
C VAL A 109 7.07 -19.62 2.49
N PHE A 110 7.29 -18.59 3.31
CA PHE A 110 8.48 -17.75 3.22
C PHE A 110 9.45 -18.11 4.35
N ASP A 111 10.72 -18.29 4.01
CA ASP A 111 11.77 -18.57 4.98
C ASP A 111 12.42 -17.31 5.55
N ASN A 112 12.39 -16.20 4.80
CA ASN A 112 12.99 -14.94 5.22
C ASN A 112 12.29 -13.75 4.54
N LEU A 113 12.60 -12.55 5.03
CA LEU A 113 11.98 -11.32 4.48
C LEU A 113 12.38 -11.04 3.03
N GLN A 114 13.57 -11.44 2.62
CA GLN A 114 14.02 -11.21 1.26
C GLN A 114 13.17 -11.97 0.25
N GLU A 115 12.74 -13.16 0.59
CA GLU A 115 11.80 -13.92 -0.26
C GLU A 115 10.46 -13.19 -0.39
N VAL A 116 9.93 -12.66 0.71
CA VAL A 116 8.69 -11.88 0.67
C VAL A 116 8.85 -10.68 -0.26
N ARG A 117 9.95 -9.94 -0.10
CA ARG A 117 10.22 -8.74 -0.90
C ARG A 117 10.35 -9.06 -2.38
N THR A 118 11.09 -10.11 -2.72
CA THR A 118 11.33 -10.48 -4.11
C THR A 118 10.03 -10.89 -4.82
N ILE A 119 9.24 -11.73 -4.18
CA ILE A 119 7.96 -12.18 -4.76
C ILE A 119 6.98 -11.02 -4.84
N THR A 120 6.94 -10.18 -3.83
CA THR A 120 6.08 -8.99 -3.82
C THR A 120 6.41 -8.03 -4.97
N GLU A 121 7.70 -7.78 -5.22
CA GLU A 121 8.11 -6.90 -6.32
C GLU A 121 7.67 -7.43 -7.69
N ARG A 122 7.82 -8.72 -7.93
CA ARG A 122 7.35 -9.35 -9.17
C ARG A 122 5.85 -9.26 -9.32
N TRP A 123 5.13 -9.54 -8.25
CA TRP A 123 3.69 -9.46 -8.25
C TRP A 123 3.18 -8.05 -8.50
N LEU A 124 3.83 -7.04 -7.91
CA LEU A 124 3.48 -5.63 -8.12
C LEU A 124 3.66 -5.21 -9.57
N GLU A 125 4.73 -5.64 -10.23
CA GLU A 125 4.95 -5.32 -11.63
C GLU A 125 3.83 -5.87 -12.51
N ASP A 126 3.42 -7.12 -12.28
CA ASP A 126 2.31 -7.71 -13.00
C ASP A 126 0.98 -7.02 -12.69
N TYR A 127 0.75 -6.69 -11.43
CA TYR A 127 -0.46 -6.01 -11.00
C TYR A 127 -0.63 -4.65 -11.67
N ASN A 128 0.44 -3.88 -11.75
CA ASN A 128 0.40 -2.52 -12.28
C ASN A 128 0.45 -2.47 -13.82
N SER A 129 1.15 -3.39 -14.46
CA SER A 129 1.48 -3.28 -15.89
C SER A 129 0.76 -4.28 -16.78
N ILE A 130 0.29 -5.40 -16.23
CA ILE A 130 -0.26 -6.51 -17.03
C ILE A 130 -1.71 -6.82 -16.65
N ARG A 131 -2.05 -6.84 -15.36
CA ARG A 131 -3.37 -7.27 -14.89
C ARG A 131 -4.46 -6.28 -15.30
N PRO A 132 -5.50 -6.71 -16.05
CA PRO A 132 -6.64 -5.84 -16.35
C PRO A 132 -7.54 -5.65 -15.12
N HIS A 133 -8.15 -4.47 -15.01
CA HIS A 133 -9.07 -4.11 -13.94
C HIS A 133 -10.40 -3.65 -14.53
N GLU A 134 -11.51 -4.24 -14.10
CA GLU A 134 -12.84 -3.84 -14.59
C GLU A 134 -13.12 -2.36 -14.33
N ALA A 135 -12.78 -1.88 -13.13
CA ALA A 135 -12.96 -0.47 -12.76
C ALA A 135 -12.16 0.49 -13.64
N LEU A 136 -11.18 0.00 -14.40
CA LEU A 136 -10.32 0.76 -15.29
C LEU A 136 -10.57 0.40 -16.76
N GLN A 137 -11.79 0.01 -17.10
CA GLN A 137 -12.18 -0.36 -18.47
C GLN A 137 -11.38 -1.54 -19.03
N GLY A 138 -10.99 -2.45 -18.17
CA GLY A 138 -10.19 -3.62 -18.54
C GLY A 138 -8.71 -3.33 -18.73
N LEU A 139 -8.22 -2.15 -18.37
CA LEU A 139 -6.82 -1.78 -18.52
C LEU A 139 -6.02 -2.07 -17.24
N PRO A 140 -4.73 -2.39 -17.35
CA PRO A 140 -3.84 -2.34 -16.21
C PRO A 140 -3.68 -0.91 -15.68
N PRO A 141 -3.39 -0.72 -14.37
CA PRO A 141 -3.29 0.60 -13.77
C PRO A 141 -2.36 1.57 -14.49
N ARG A 142 -1.18 1.13 -14.91
CA ARG A 142 -0.24 2.02 -15.60
C ARG A 142 -0.74 2.47 -16.96
N GLN A 143 -1.41 1.59 -17.72
CA GLN A 143 -2.00 1.97 -18.99
C GLN A 143 -3.16 2.95 -18.80
N PHE A 144 -4.00 2.71 -17.81
CA PHE A 144 -5.07 3.65 -17.46
C PHE A 144 -4.52 5.03 -17.12
N ALA A 145 -3.46 5.08 -16.30
CA ALA A 145 -2.81 6.33 -15.91
C ALA A 145 -2.28 7.11 -17.11
N LEU A 146 -1.68 6.43 -18.09
CA LEU A 146 -1.19 7.08 -19.31
C LEU A 146 -2.31 7.68 -20.16
N GLN A 147 -3.47 7.03 -20.20
CA GLN A 147 -4.61 7.52 -21.00
C GLN A 147 -5.38 8.64 -20.31
N HIS A 148 -5.27 8.77 -18.99
CA HIS A 148 -6.04 9.74 -18.20
C HIS A 148 -5.13 10.70 -17.42
N ALA A 149 -3.90 10.83 -17.84
CA ALA A 149 -2.94 11.73 -17.20
C ALA A 149 -3.26 13.21 -17.44
#